data_80f34f98049934e7c9cdbded960b1ee2
#
_entry.id   80f34f98049934e7c9cdbded960b1ee2
#
_cell.length_a   1.000
_cell.length_b   1.000
_cell.length_c   1.000
_cell.angle_alpha   90.00
_cell.angle_beta   90.00
_cell.angle_gamma   90.00
#
_symmetry.space_group_name_H-M   'P 1'
#
loop_
_entity.id
_entity.type
_entity.pdbx_description
1 polymer ?
#
loop_
_entity_poly.entity_id
_entity_poly.type
_entity_poly.pdbx_seq_one_letter_code
_entity_poly.pdbx_strand_id
1 'polypeptide(L)'
;MPSTYLDLTNKLLRKINEVEISEADFSNTRGVQTLAKDAIADAIGQINQAEYEWPFNAAQHTQVLLVGQEEYSWPEYFKVVDWNSFQIQKNESLGVEHKMLEFMDRDVYYKKYKSDDDNAGVLGVRCPEFVAPSHGNGYIVSPSPDKQYNVQFKYYMNNVGLTNFSDQTRIPNSYDNVIIDGALYYMYMFRDNPEAAGVSIQVFQQGIKNMQGIFINKYERVYDTRVSRNSKMSPEYMGL
;
A
#
# COMPACT_ATOMS: atom_id res chain seq x y z
N MET A 1 -10.27 4.71 -21.11
CA MET A 1 -8.81 4.84 -20.88
C MET A 1 -8.60 5.53 -19.55
N PRO A 2 -7.56 5.23 -18.78
CA PRO A 2 -7.28 5.96 -17.55
C PRO A 2 -7.00 7.44 -17.87
N SER A 3 -7.42 8.34 -16.97
CA SER A 3 -7.16 9.78 -17.13
C SER A 3 -5.68 10.07 -16.90
N THR A 4 -5.10 10.88 -17.76
CA THR A 4 -3.71 11.34 -17.63
C THR A 4 -3.60 12.50 -16.64
N TYR A 5 -2.39 12.81 -16.19
CA TYR A 5 -2.14 13.97 -15.34
C TYR A 5 -2.60 15.27 -16.00
N LEU A 6 -2.36 15.40 -17.32
CA LEU A 6 -2.86 16.52 -18.11
C LEU A 6 -4.38 16.59 -18.12
N ASP A 7 -5.07 15.44 -18.31
CA ASP A 7 -6.53 15.39 -18.32
C ASP A 7 -7.13 15.85 -16.98
N LEU A 8 -6.58 15.35 -15.87
CA LEU A 8 -7.02 15.73 -14.53
C LEU A 8 -6.79 17.22 -14.26
N THR A 9 -5.60 17.72 -14.62
CA THR A 9 -5.26 19.14 -14.45
C THR A 9 -6.19 20.03 -15.28
N ASN A 10 -6.46 19.67 -16.53
CA ASN A 10 -7.35 20.44 -17.39
C ASN A 10 -8.83 20.35 -16.94
N LYS A 11 -9.26 19.20 -16.42
CA LYS A 11 -10.59 19.10 -15.77
C LYS A 11 -10.72 20.05 -14.57
N LEU A 12 -9.66 20.17 -13.76
CA LEU A 12 -9.61 21.10 -12.62
C LEU A 12 -9.64 22.56 -13.10
N LEU A 13 -8.79 22.92 -14.08
CA LEU A 13 -8.71 24.29 -14.64
C LEU A 13 -10.05 24.75 -15.22
N ARG A 14 -10.75 23.87 -15.94
CA ARG A 14 -12.13 24.16 -16.42
C ARG A 14 -13.10 24.47 -15.29
N LYS A 15 -13.05 23.72 -14.18
CA LYS A 15 -13.95 23.96 -13.03
C LYS A 15 -13.73 25.33 -12.37
N ILE A 16 -12.51 25.87 -12.44
CA ILE A 16 -12.17 27.19 -11.90
C ILE A 16 -12.12 28.30 -12.95
N ASN A 17 -12.60 28.01 -14.18
CA ASN A 17 -12.64 28.93 -15.32
C ASN A 17 -11.26 29.50 -15.70
N GLU A 18 -10.25 28.64 -15.74
CA GLU A 18 -8.87 28.95 -16.18
C GLU A 18 -8.55 28.30 -17.52
N VAL A 19 -7.49 28.82 -18.18
CA VAL A 19 -7.05 28.31 -19.47
C VAL A 19 -6.42 26.95 -19.33
N GLU A 20 -6.81 26.02 -20.20
CA GLU A 20 -6.24 24.67 -20.26
C GLU A 20 -4.76 24.69 -20.69
N ILE A 21 -4.03 23.67 -20.27
CA ILE A 21 -2.60 23.48 -20.60
C ILE A 21 -2.53 22.57 -21.81
N SER A 22 -1.68 22.92 -22.79
CA SER A 22 -1.32 22.02 -23.89
C SER A 22 -0.23 21.02 -23.45
N GLU A 23 -0.09 19.91 -24.16
CA GLU A 23 0.98 18.93 -23.88
C GLU A 23 2.38 19.58 -23.96
N ALA A 24 2.59 20.50 -24.93
CA ALA A 24 3.85 21.18 -25.12
C ALA A 24 4.22 22.11 -23.95
N ASP A 25 3.23 22.73 -23.33
CA ASP A 25 3.40 23.71 -22.26
C ASP A 25 3.41 23.07 -20.87
N PHE A 26 3.06 21.80 -20.76
CA PHE A 26 2.89 21.12 -19.46
C PHE A 26 4.13 21.16 -18.57
N SER A 27 5.33 21.10 -19.15
CA SER A 27 6.59 21.17 -18.39
C SER A 27 6.93 22.60 -17.96
N ASN A 28 6.38 23.62 -18.63
CA ASN A 28 6.73 25.03 -18.43
C ASN A 28 5.59 25.87 -17.84
N THR A 29 4.67 25.23 -17.13
CA THR A 29 3.53 25.91 -16.48
C THR A 29 3.98 26.92 -15.44
N ARG A 30 3.17 28.00 -15.25
CA ARG A 30 3.43 29.06 -14.27
C ARG A 30 2.14 29.46 -13.54
N GLY A 31 2.30 30.03 -12.35
CA GLY A 31 1.19 30.60 -11.59
C GLY A 31 0.09 29.58 -11.28
N VAL A 32 -1.16 29.88 -11.64
CA VAL A 32 -2.35 29.06 -11.35
C VAL A 32 -2.23 27.66 -11.94
N GLN A 33 -1.63 27.49 -13.11
CA GLN A 33 -1.47 26.20 -13.75
C GLN A 33 -0.53 25.27 -12.97
N THR A 34 0.58 25.80 -12.44
CA THR A 34 1.49 25.03 -11.57
C THR A 34 0.78 24.62 -10.29
N LEU A 35 0.07 25.55 -9.65
CA LEU A 35 -0.73 25.25 -8.46
C LEU A 35 -1.80 24.19 -8.72
N ALA A 36 -2.43 24.20 -9.90
CA ALA A 36 -3.41 23.18 -10.26
C ALA A 36 -2.77 21.77 -10.36
N LYS A 37 -1.55 21.68 -10.91
CA LYS A 37 -0.78 20.42 -10.92
C LYS A 37 -0.48 19.95 -9.51
N ASP A 38 0.07 20.82 -8.68
CA ASP A 38 0.41 20.49 -7.29
C ASP A 38 -0.84 20.06 -6.51
N ALA A 39 -1.95 20.78 -6.68
CA ALA A 39 -3.22 20.45 -6.04
C ALA A 39 -3.76 19.05 -6.42
N ILE A 40 -3.60 18.62 -7.68
CA ILE A 40 -3.96 17.26 -8.12
C ILE A 40 -3.04 16.23 -7.46
N ALA A 41 -1.74 16.49 -7.40
CA ALA A 41 -0.77 15.58 -6.76
C ALA A 41 -1.07 15.44 -5.26
N ASP A 42 -1.36 16.54 -4.57
CA ASP A 42 -1.72 16.55 -3.15
C ASP A 42 -3.02 15.80 -2.87
N ALA A 43 -4.05 16.00 -3.70
CA ALA A 43 -5.31 15.28 -3.57
C ALA A 43 -5.13 13.76 -3.72
N ILE A 44 -4.34 13.33 -4.71
CA ILE A 44 -3.98 11.91 -4.89
C ILE A 44 -3.19 11.39 -3.69
N GLY A 45 -2.25 12.18 -3.17
CA GLY A 45 -1.49 11.87 -1.96
C GLY A 45 -2.40 11.63 -0.75
N GLN A 46 -3.40 12.51 -0.53
CA GLN A 46 -4.37 12.36 0.56
C GLN A 46 -5.24 11.12 0.41
N ILE A 47 -5.72 10.80 -0.80
CA ILE A 47 -6.47 9.56 -1.05
C ILE A 47 -5.62 8.34 -0.68
N ASN A 48 -4.35 8.33 -1.09
CA ASN A 48 -3.44 7.22 -0.77
C ASN A 48 -3.13 7.11 0.73
N GLN A 49 -3.12 8.22 1.47
CA GLN A 49 -2.90 8.23 2.92
C GLN A 49 -4.14 7.84 3.72
N ALA A 50 -5.34 8.07 3.17
CA ALA A 50 -6.61 7.79 3.85
C ALA A 50 -6.86 6.30 4.12
N GLU A 51 -6.22 5.42 3.35
CA GLU A 51 -6.31 3.96 3.53
C GLU A 51 -4.99 3.29 3.15
N TYR A 52 -4.59 2.28 3.93
CA TYR A 52 -3.32 1.57 3.72
C TYR A 52 -3.41 0.51 2.61
N GLU A 53 -4.56 -0.12 2.48
CA GLU A 53 -4.76 -1.34 1.67
C GLU A 53 -5.68 -1.09 0.46
N TRP A 54 -5.46 0.03 -0.25
CA TRP A 54 -6.20 0.24 -1.48
C TRP A 54 -5.95 -0.88 -2.50
N PRO A 55 -6.98 -1.62 -2.96
CA PRO A 55 -6.78 -2.73 -3.91
C PRO A 55 -6.12 -2.31 -5.22
N PHE A 56 -6.34 -1.09 -5.68
CA PHE A 56 -5.69 -0.56 -6.88
C PHE A 56 -4.19 -0.27 -6.70
N ASN A 57 -3.70 -0.22 -5.47
CA ASN A 57 -2.28 -0.11 -5.13
C ASN A 57 -1.62 -1.47 -4.85
N ALA A 58 -2.40 -2.56 -4.85
CA ALA A 58 -1.87 -3.89 -4.62
C ALA A 58 -0.87 -4.28 -5.72
N ALA A 59 0.23 -4.86 -5.32
CA ALA A 59 1.26 -5.37 -6.19
C ALA A 59 1.83 -6.68 -5.61
N GLN A 60 2.51 -7.43 -6.44
CA GLN A 60 3.20 -8.65 -6.06
C GLN A 60 4.69 -8.47 -6.33
N HIS A 61 5.52 -8.87 -5.38
CA HIS A 61 6.98 -8.85 -5.52
C HIS A 61 7.52 -10.26 -5.42
N THR A 62 8.56 -10.50 -6.22
CA THR A 62 9.34 -11.74 -6.15
C THR A 62 10.78 -11.38 -5.89
N GLN A 63 11.33 -11.91 -4.80
CA GLN A 63 12.71 -11.70 -4.37
C GLN A 63 13.46 -13.01 -4.37
N VAL A 64 14.69 -12.99 -4.89
CA VAL A 64 15.62 -14.12 -4.76
C VAL A 64 16.27 -14.08 -3.39
N LEU A 65 16.08 -15.14 -2.61
CA LEU A 65 16.78 -15.35 -1.35
C LEU A 65 18.14 -15.96 -1.62
N LEU A 66 19.19 -15.38 -1.04
CA LEU A 66 20.56 -15.84 -1.17
C LEU A 66 20.96 -16.72 0.02
N VAL A 67 21.86 -17.67 -0.22
CA VAL A 67 22.35 -18.58 0.82
C VAL A 67 22.97 -17.81 1.97
N GLY A 68 22.52 -18.08 3.19
CA GLY A 68 23.03 -17.46 4.41
C GLY A 68 22.63 -15.99 4.61
N GLN A 69 21.83 -15.40 3.72
CA GLN A 69 21.31 -14.04 3.90
C GLN A 69 19.94 -14.09 4.56
N GLU A 70 19.79 -13.37 5.66
CA GLU A 70 18.56 -13.33 6.45
C GLU A 70 17.71 -12.11 6.11
N GLU A 71 18.33 -10.96 5.91
CA GLU A 71 17.66 -9.67 5.79
C GLU A 71 17.58 -9.17 4.35
N TYR A 72 16.40 -8.69 3.96
CA TYR A 72 16.08 -8.21 2.62
C TYR A 72 15.34 -6.88 2.70
N SER A 73 15.64 -5.96 1.77
CA SER A 73 14.97 -4.66 1.67
C SER A 73 13.61 -4.78 1.01
N TRP A 74 12.71 -3.84 1.36
CA TRP A 74 11.44 -3.69 0.65
C TRP A 74 11.65 -3.24 -0.80
N PRO A 75 10.71 -3.59 -1.70
CA PRO A 75 10.72 -3.04 -3.06
C PRO A 75 10.51 -1.53 -3.07
N GLU A 76 10.82 -0.91 -4.20
CA GLU A 76 10.59 0.51 -4.41
C GLU A 76 9.10 0.87 -4.27
N TYR A 77 8.81 2.06 -3.78
CA TYR A 77 7.45 2.55 -3.50
C TYR A 77 6.65 1.69 -2.50
N PHE A 78 7.32 0.93 -1.67
CA PHE A 78 6.68 0.14 -0.61
C PHE A 78 5.91 1.02 0.37
N LYS A 79 4.71 0.58 0.74
CA LYS A 79 3.86 1.21 1.77
C LYS A 79 3.56 0.25 2.92
N VAL A 80 2.90 -0.84 2.64
CA VAL A 80 2.55 -1.88 3.62
C VAL A 80 2.52 -3.25 2.95
N VAL A 81 2.83 -4.29 3.70
CA VAL A 81 2.85 -5.68 3.22
C VAL A 81 1.72 -6.49 3.86
N ASP A 82 1.20 -7.44 3.10
CA ASP A 82 0.38 -8.52 3.64
C ASP A 82 1.29 -9.66 4.14
N TRP A 83 1.51 -9.69 5.45
CA TRP A 83 2.41 -10.65 6.10
C TRP A 83 1.99 -12.12 5.89
N ASN A 84 0.71 -12.37 5.67
CA ASN A 84 0.19 -13.73 5.44
C ASN A 84 0.35 -14.19 3.98
N SER A 85 0.87 -13.33 3.12
CA SER A 85 1.04 -13.63 1.69
C SER A 85 2.41 -14.16 1.31
N PHE A 86 3.36 -14.24 2.26
CA PHE A 86 4.72 -14.70 1.98
C PHE A 86 4.73 -16.20 1.65
N GLN A 87 5.23 -16.51 0.47
CA GLN A 87 5.37 -17.89 0.01
C GLN A 87 6.71 -18.12 -0.68
N ILE A 88 7.34 -19.24 -0.39
CA ILE A 88 8.55 -19.71 -1.08
C ILE A 88 8.15 -20.65 -2.20
N GLN A 89 8.73 -20.43 -3.36
CA GLN A 89 8.67 -21.37 -4.48
C GLN A 89 9.83 -22.36 -4.35
N LYS A 90 9.48 -23.63 -4.12
CA LYS A 90 10.43 -24.75 -4.20
C LYS A 90 10.36 -25.32 -5.61
N ASN A 91 11.47 -25.22 -6.33
CA ASN A 91 11.61 -25.89 -7.62
C ASN A 91 12.07 -27.33 -7.36
N GLU A 92 11.14 -28.27 -7.41
CA GLU A 92 11.44 -29.69 -7.33
C GLU A 92 11.27 -30.35 -8.71
N SER A 93 11.90 -31.51 -8.88
CA SER A 93 11.89 -32.26 -10.15
C SER A 93 10.48 -32.64 -10.64
N LEU A 94 9.47 -32.58 -9.76
CA LEU A 94 8.08 -32.95 -10.01
C LEU A 94 7.13 -31.74 -10.14
N GLY A 95 7.64 -30.51 -10.07
CA GLY A 95 6.83 -29.29 -10.21
C GLY A 95 7.26 -28.18 -9.24
N VAL A 96 6.49 -27.07 -9.26
CA VAL A 96 6.69 -25.95 -8.36
C VAL A 96 5.79 -26.14 -7.14
N GLU A 97 6.38 -26.38 -5.97
CA GLU A 97 5.66 -26.39 -4.70
C GLU A 97 5.76 -25.02 -4.03
N HIS A 98 4.66 -24.52 -3.53
CA HIS A 98 4.60 -23.28 -2.76
C HIS A 98 4.48 -23.59 -1.27
N LYS A 99 5.43 -23.11 -0.48
CA LYS A 99 5.38 -23.16 0.98
C LYS A 99 5.11 -21.77 1.54
N MET A 100 4.04 -21.61 2.30
CA MET A 100 3.76 -20.38 3.03
C MET A 100 4.76 -20.22 4.17
N LEU A 101 5.21 -18.96 4.39
CA LEU A 101 5.99 -18.58 5.57
C LEU A 101 5.04 -18.11 6.66
N GLU A 102 5.31 -18.49 7.90
CA GLU A 102 4.55 -18.01 9.05
C GLU A 102 5.07 -16.64 9.50
N PHE A 103 4.15 -15.72 9.75
CA PHE A 103 4.50 -14.43 10.32
C PHE A 103 4.98 -14.59 11.76
N MET A 104 6.11 -13.97 12.08
CA MET A 104 6.67 -13.90 13.43
C MET A 104 6.83 -12.44 13.85
N ASP A 105 6.44 -12.13 15.07
CA ASP A 105 6.72 -10.82 15.63
C ASP A 105 8.23 -10.58 15.76
N ARG A 106 8.65 -9.34 15.44
CA ARG A 106 10.05 -8.94 15.48
C ARG A 106 10.73 -9.23 16.80
N ASP A 107 10.07 -8.90 17.92
CA ASP A 107 10.68 -9.07 19.24
C ASP A 107 10.83 -10.56 19.61
N VAL A 108 9.91 -11.41 19.12
CA VAL A 108 10.02 -12.86 19.29
C VAL A 108 11.19 -13.41 18.49
N TYR A 109 11.37 -12.93 17.25
CA TYR A 109 12.52 -13.32 16.43
C TYR A 109 13.84 -12.99 17.12
N TYR A 110 14.04 -11.73 17.52
CA TYR A 110 15.31 -11.29 18.13
C TYR A 110 15.61 -11.96 19.46
N LYS A 111 14.59 -12.32 20.24
CA LYS A 111 14.79 -13.02 21.53
C LYS A 111 15.10 -14.50 21.42
N LYS A 112 14.54 -15.18 20.41
CA LYS A 112 14.56 -16.65 20.37
C LYS A 112 15.40 -17.21 19.22
N TYR A 113 15.42 -16.55 18.06
CA TYR A 113 15.92 -17.11 16.82
C TYR A 113 17.17 -16.42 16.28
N LYS A 114 17.34 -15.12 16.57
CA LYS A 114 18.48 -14.34 16.06
C LYS A 114 19.84 -14.96 16.42
N SER A 115 19.99 -15.42 17.66
CA SER A 115 21.22 -16.07 18.12
C SER A 115 21.50 -17.39 17.36
N ASP A 116 20.45 -18.12 17.01
CA ASP A 116 20.58 -19.38 16.26
C ASP A 116 20.94 -19.11 14.81
N ASP A 117 20.33 -18.10 14.19
CA ASP A 117 20.62 -17.66 12.83
C ASP A 117 22.04 -17.07 12.71
N ASP A 118 22.50 -16.25 13.66
CA ASP A 118 23.85 -15.69 13.69
C ASP A 118 24.94 -16.78 13.89
N ASN A 119 24.61 -17.83 14.63
CA ASN A 119 25.48 -18.98 14.85
C ASN A 119 25.25 -20.10 13.82
N ALA A 120 24.44 -19.86 12.84
CA ALA A 120 23.97 -20.85 11.87
C ALA A 120 25.08 -21.43 10.97
N GLY A 121 26.36 -21.12 11.14
CA GLY A 121 27.49 -21.80 10.48
C GLY A 121 27.01 -23.07 9.73
N VAL A 122 27.59 -24.10 9.57
CA VAL A 122 27.20 -25.24 8.73
C VAL A 122 25.89 -25.97 9.14
N LEU A 123 25.33 -25.74 10.33
CA LEU A 123 24.20 -26.53 10.85
C LEU A 123 22.84 -25.80 10.93
N GLY A 124 22.82 -24.49 10.79
CA GLY A 124 21.58 -23.69 10.98
C GLY A 124 20.87 -23.26 9.69
N VAL A 125 21.54 -23.32 8.55
CA VAL A 125 20.94 -22.97 7.24
C VAL A 125 19.98 -24.07 6.77
N ARG A 126 18.75 -23.68 6.46
CA ARG A 126 17.72 -24.57 5.91
C ARG A 126 16.65 -23.77 5.18
N CYS A 127 15.68 -24.47 4.60
CA CYS A 127 14.56 -23.80 3.96
C CYS A 127 13.83 -22.89 4.97
N PRO A 128 13.68 -21.58 4.70
CA PRO A 128 12.99 -20.66 5.59
C PRO A 128 11.55 -21.11 5.92
N GLU A 129 11.12 -20.80 7.14
CA GLU A 129 9.80 -21.16 7.67
C GLU A 129 9.04 -19.93 8.16
N PHE A 130 9.78 -18.92 8.61
CA PHE A 130 9.22 -17.72 9.22
C PHE A 130 9.64 -16.46 8.46
N VAL A 131 8.82 -15.44 8.57
CA VAL A 131 9.12 -14.08 8.12
C VAL A 131 8.82 -13.10 9.25
N ALA A 132 9.71 -12.14 9.46
CA ALA A 132 9.58 -11.11 10.50
C ALA A 132 9.94 -9.72 9.96
N PRO A 133 9.42 -8.63 10.55
CA PRO A 133 9.88 -7.28 10.25
C PRO A 133 11.32 -7.08 10.71
N SER A 134 12.17 -6.48 9.86
CA SER A 134 13.51 -6.05 10.24
C SER A 134 13.49 -4.78 11.10
N HIS A 135 14.59 -4.49 11.79
CA HIS A 135 14.83 -3.17 12.40
C HIS A 135 15.09 -2.07 11.37
N GLY A 136 15.56 -2.44 10.18
CA GLY A 136 15.75 -1.56 9.05
C GLY A 136 14.48 -1.43 8.19
N ASN A 137 14.66 -0.98 6.98
CA ASN A 137 13.59 -0.89 5.98
C ASN A 137 13.50 -2.19 5.19
N GLY A 138 13.03 -3.27 5.82
CA GLY A 138 13.00 -4.57 5.19
C GLY A 138 12.32 -5.67 6.03
N TYR A 139 12.58 -6.91 5.65
CA TYR A 139 12.09 -8.09 6.32
C TYR A 139 13.19 -9.12 6.51
N ILE A 140 12.99 -10.01 7.45
CA ILE A 140 13.90 -11.10 7.80
C ILE A 140 13.21 -12.41 7.48
N VAL A 141 13.96 -13.36 6.95
CA VAL A 141 13.52 -14.76 6.80
C VAL A 141 14.33 -15.64 7.75
N SER A 142 13.67 -16.56 8.43
CA SER A 142 14.30 -17.48 9.38
C SER A 142 13.78 -18.91 9.16
N PRO A 143 14.59 -19.94 9.27
CA PRO A 143 16.06 -19.91 9.27
C PRO A 143 16.70 -19.34 8.01
N SER A 144 18.00 -19.02 8.09
CA SER A 144 18.76 -18.56 6.92
C SER A 144 18.71 -19.59 5.78
N PRO A 145 18.54 -19.16 4.53
CA PRO A 145 18.42 -20.05 3.38
C PRO A 145 19.65 -20.94 3.16
N ASP A 146 19.45 -22.25 2.95
CA ASP A 146 20.49 -23.23 2.61
C ASP A 146 20.83 -23.25 1.11
N LYS A 147 19.93 -22.77 0.28
CA LYS A 147 20.07 -22.61 -1.16
C LYS A 147 19.29 -21.40 -1.64
N GLN A 148 19.40 -21.06 -2.91
CA GLN A 148 18.58 -20.01 -3.49
C GLN A 148 17.11 -20.43 -3.54
N TYR A 149 16.22 -19.55 -3.09
CA TYR A 149 14.79 -19.66 -3.19
C TYR A 149 14.20 -18.40 -3.80
N ASN A 150 13.03 -18.50 -4.41
CA ASN A 150 12.22 -17.35 -4.79
C ASN A 150 11.14 -17.18 -3.73
N VAL A 151 11.17 -16.07 -2.99
CA VAL A 151 10.06 -15.67 -2.13
C VAL A 151 9.16 -14.72 -2.89
N GLN A 152 7.86 -14.91 -2.75
CA GLN A 152 6.85 -14.09 -3.38
C GLN A 152 5.88 -13.60 -2.31
N PHE A 153 5.51 -12.31 -2.37
CA PHE A 153 4.56 -11.72 -1.42
C PHE A 153 3.77 -10.59 -2.05
N LYS A 154 2.63 -10.27 -1.46
CA LYS A 154 1.77 -9.15 -1.82
C LYS A 154 2.07 -7.96 -0.94
N TYR A 155 2.06 -6.79 -1.53
CA TYR A 155 2.24 -5.53 -0.83
C TYR A 155 1.39 -4.44 -1.49
N TYR A 156 1.23 -3.33 -0.80
CA TYR A 156 0.58 -2.16 -1.34
C TYR A 156 1.63 -1.08 -1.57
N MET A 157 1.54 -0.44 -2.72
CA MET A 157 2.50 0.60 -3.13
C MET A 157 2.05 1.98 -2.65
N ASN A 158 3.03 2.83 -2.37
CA ASN A 158 2.79 4.26 -2.39
C ASN A 158 2.51 4.73 -3.83
N ASN A 159 1.81 5.85 -3.94
CA ASN A 159 1.62 6.46 -5.24
C ASN A 159 2.98 6.89 -5.82
N VAL A 160 3.21 6.51 -7.07
CA VAL A 160 4.31 7.07 -7.87
C VAL A 160 3.92 8.51 -8.20
N GLY A 161 4.78 9.47 -7.88
CA GLY A 161 4.53 10.88 -8.16
C GLY A 161 4.26 11.10 -9.65
N LEU A 162 3.23 11.89 -9.96
CA LEU A 162 2.95 12.29 -11.33
C LEU A 162 3.90 13.43 -11.74
N THR A 163 4.64 13.25 -12.80
CA THR A 163 5.62 14.24 -13.31
C THR A 163 5.36 14.66 -14.75
N ASN A 164 5.06 13.70 -15.60
CA ASN A 164 4.85 13.93 -17.02
C ASN A 164 3.35 14.07 -17.34
N PHE A 165 3.04 14.77 -18.42
CA PHE A 165 1.67 14.99 -18.88
C PHE A 165 0.90 13.67 -19.15
N SER A 166 1.61 12.63 -19.58
CA SER A 166 1.06 11.30 -19.89
C SER A 166 0.95 10.36 -18.70
N ASP A 167 1.50 10.74 -17.53
CA ASP A 167 1.45 9.89 -16.35
C ASP A 167 0.01 9.65 -15.90
N GLN A 168 -0.25 8.46 -15.41
CA GLN A 168 -1.58 8.02 -14.99
C GLN A 168 -1.57 7.62 -13.53
N THR A 169 -2.63 7.97 -12.83
CA THR A 169 -2.83 7.48 -11.46
C THR A 169 -3.33 6.03 -11.47
N ARG A 170 -3.07 5.30 -10.39
CA ARG A 170 -3.63 3.97 -10.16
C ARG A 170 -5.08 4.02 -9.68
N ILE A 171 -5.56 5.17 -9.26
CA ILE A 171 -6.96 5.38 -8.86
C ILE A 171 -7.85 5.20 -10.09
N PRO A 172 -8.91 4.38 -10.02
CA PRO A 172 -9.80 4.17 -11.17
C PRO A 172 -10.48 5.46 -11.61
N ASN A 173 -10.65 5.67 -12.91
CA ASN A 173 -11.23 6.88 -13.52
C ASN A 173 -12.63 7.24 -13.01
N SER A 174 -13.40 6.25 -12.56
CA SER A 174 -14.69 6.48 -11.93
C SER A 174 -14.62 7.43 -10.73
N TYR A 175 -13.40 7.60 -10.18
CA TYR A 175 -13.13 8.47 -9.02
C TYR A 175 -12.31 9.73 -9.36
N ASP A 176 -12.14 10.05 -10.64
CA ASP A 176 -11.52 11.31 -11.06
C ASP A 176 -12.14 12.53 -10.38
N ASN A 177 -13.47 12.52 -10.22
CA ASN A 177 -14.17 13.62 -9.55
C ASN A 177 -13.74 13.80 -8.10
N VAL A 178 -13.43 12.69 -7.39
CA VAL A 178 -12.93 12.76 -6.01
C VAL A 178 -11.57 13.46 -5.99
N ILE A 179 -10.66 13.12 -6.92
CA ILE A 179 -9.35 13.79 -7.04
C ILE A 179 -9.55 15.28 -7.29
N ILE A 180 -10.44 15.63 -8.23
CA ILE A 180 -10.69 17.02 -8.61
C ILE A 180 -11.32 17.81 -7.45
N ASP A 181 -12.25 17.22 -6.70
CA ASP A 181 -12.89 17.89 -5.56
C ASP A 181 -11.88 18.13 -4.42
N GLY A 182 -10.92 17.20 -4.21
CA GLY A 182 -9.78 17.42 -3.31
C GLY A 182 -8.87 18.54 -3.79
N ALA A 183 -8.54 18.59 -5.08
CA ALA A 183 -7.71 19.63 -5.66
C ALA A 183 -8.40 21.01 -5.64
N LEU A 184 -9.73 21.08 -5.81
CA LEU A 184 -10.52 22.32 -5.71
C LEU A 184 -10.37 22.98 -4.33
N TYR A 185 -10.25 22.20 -3.26
CA TYR A 185 -10.01 22.74 -1.92
C TYR A 185 -8.78 23.65 -1.90
N TYR A 186 -7.63 23.17 -2.43
CA TYR A 186 -6.39 23.95 -2.50
C TYR A 186 -6.52 25.18 -3.39
N MET A 187 -7.21 25.04 -4.54
CA MET A 187 -7.42 26.14 -5.47
C MET A 187 -8.29 27.26 -4.89
N TYR A 188 -9.35 26.90 -4.13
CA TYR A 188 -10.20 27.88 -3.47
C TYR A 188 -9.50 28.54 -2.28
N MET A 189 -8.72 27.79 -1.51
CA MET A 189 -7.86 28.38 -0.47
C MET A 189 -6.87 29.39 -1.04
N PHE A 190 -6.24 29.09 -2.17
CA PHE A 190 -5.35 30.00 -2.86
C PHE A 190 -6.06 31.28 -3.34
N ARG A 191 -7.35 31.17 -3.72
CA ARG A 191 -8.16 32.30 -4.15
C ARG A 191 -8.84 33.06 -3.01
N ASP A 192 -8.48 32.80 -1.78
CA ASP A 192 -9.09 33.38 -0.56
C ASP A 192 -10.63 33.22 -0.52
N ASN A 193 -11.10 32.02 -0.92
CA ASN A 193 -12.51 31.65 -0.87
C ASN A 193 -12.74 30.46 0.08
N PRO A 194 -12.74 30.69 1.40
CA PRO A 194 -12.84 29.63 2.40
C PRO A 194 -14.20 28.92 2.40
N GLU A 195 -15.28 29.59 1.98
CA GLU A 195 -16.61 28.97 1.91
C GLU A 195 -16.66 27.88 0.84
N ALA A 196 -16.19 28.16 -0.38
CA ALA A 196 -16.10 27.17 -1.45
C ALA A 196 -15.10 26.07 -1.12
N ALA A 197 -13.97 26.39 -0.49
CA ALA A 197 -13.01 25.42 0.00
C ALA A 197 -13.65 24.47 1.03
N GLY A 198 -14.43 25.00 1.99
CA GLY A 198 -15.16 24.21 2.99
C GLY A 198 -16.14 23.20 2.38
N VAL A 199 -16.84 23.59 1.32
CA VAL A 199 -17.73 22.68 0.59
C VAL A 199 -16.91 21.61 -0.14
N SER A 200 -15.86 22.00 -0.84
CA SER A 200 -15.03 21.07 -1.62
C SER A 200 -14.38 20.00 -0.75
N ILE A 201 -13.86 20.36 0.42
CA ILE A 201 -13.23 19.40 1.33
C ILE A 201 -14.25 18.40 1.90
N GLN A 202 -15.49 18.82 2.17
CA GLN A 202 -16.56 17.93 2.63
C GLN A 202 -16.94 16.92 1.55
N VAL A 203 -17.09 17.36 0.29
CA VAL A 203 -17.39 16.49 -0.85
C VAL A 203 -16.24 15.49 -1.07
N PHE A 204 -15.00 15.96 -0.99
CA PHE A 204 -13.81 15.12 -1.10
C PHE A 204 -13.77 14.02 -0.01
N GLN A 205 -13.97 14.40 1.25
CA GLN A 205 -13.99 13.44 2.36
C GLN A 205 -15.12 12.41 2.21
N GLN A 206 -16.29 12.85 1.76
CA GLN A 206 -17.39 11.93 1.48
C GLN A 206 -17.05 10.99 0.31
N GLY A 207 -16.37 11.50 -0.72
CA GLY A 207 -15.87 10.70 -1.84
C GLY A 207 -14.90 9.60 -1.37
N ILE A 208 -13.96 9.92 -0.51
CA ILE A 208 -13.02 8.94 0.09
C ILE A 208 -13.79 7.88 0.90
N LYS A 209 -14.76 8.29 1.73
CA LYS A 209 -15.59 7.34 2.50
C LYS A 209 -16.37 6.39 1.59
N ASN A 210 -16.88 6.89 0.48
CA ASN A 210 -17.57 6.06 -0.50
C ASN A 210 -16.62 5.07 -1.17
N MET A 211 -15.40 5.50 -1.54
CA MET A 211 -14.36 4.61 -2.05
C MET A 211 -14.00 3.52 -1.04
N GLN A 212 -13.78 3.87 0.23
CA GLN A 212 -13.52 2.90 1.29
C GLN A 212 -14.66 1.90 1.44
N GLY A 213 -15.92 2.37 1.35
CA GLY A 213 -17.10 1.51 1.44
C GLY A 213 -17.20 0.48 0.31
N ILE A 214 -16.67 0.79 -0.87
CA ILE A 214 -16.72 -0.08 -2.06
C ILE A 214 -15.54 -1.03 -2.11
N PHE A 215 -14.32 -0.50 -1.89
CA PHE A 215 -13.09 -1.27 -2.10
C PHE A 215 -12.66 -2.09 -0.89
N ILE A 216 -13.03 -1.67 0.34
CA ILE A 216 -12.57 -2.36 1.54
C ILE A 216 -13.64 -3.33 2.01
N ASN A 217 -13.28 -4.60 2.03
CA ASN A 217 -14.18 -5.65 2.49
C ASN A 217 -14.37 -5.56 4.01
N LYS A 218 -15.51 -5.04 4.44
CA LYS A 218 -15.84 -4.92 5.87
C LYS A 218 -16.12 -6.27 6.56
N TYR A 219 -16.34 -7.33 5.79
CA TYR A 219 -16.74 -8.64 6.34
C TYR A 219 -15.61 -9.34 7.10
N GLU A 220 -14.35 -9.18 6.71
CA GLU A 220 -13.22 -9.77 7.43
C GLU A 220 -13.03 -9.16 8.83
N ARG A 221 -13.33 -7.87 9.01
CA ARG A 221 -13.25 -7.21 10.32
C ARG A 221 -14.36 -7.64 11.31
N VAL A 222 -15.46 -8.19 10.82
CA VAL A 222 -16.61 -8.61 11.66
C VAL A 222 -16.42 -10.04 12.20
N TYR A 223 -15.69 -10.89 11.49
CA TYR A 223 -15.45 -12.27 11.94
C TYR A 223 -14.56 -12.36 13.18
N ASP A 224 -13.53 -11.53 13.28
CA ASP A 224 -12.59 -11.53 14.43
C ASP A 224 -13.26 -11.12 15.75
N THR A 225 -14.27 -10.27 15.71
CA THR A 225 -14.97 -9.81 16.93
C THR A 225 -16.00 -10.85 17.46
N ARG A 226 -16.45 -11.77 16.63
CA ARG A 226 -17.41 -12.81 17.07
C ARG A 226 -16.76 -14.04 17.68
N VAL A 227 -15.56 -14.39 17.26
CA VAL A 227 -14.83 -15.56 17.78
C VAL A 227 -14.33 -15.35 19.20
N SER A 228 -13.92 -14.11 19.56
CA SER A 228 -13.42 -13.83 20.90
C SER A 228 -14.50 -13.77 22.00
N ARG A 229 -15.78 -13.66 21.64
CA ARG A 229 -16.88 -13.63 22.63
C ARG A 229 -17.37 -15.01 23.07
N ASN A 230 -17.14 -16.04 22.27
CA ASN A 230 -17.61 -17.40 22.59
C ASN A 230 -16.60 -18.27 23.33
N SER A 231 -15.37 -17.80 23.56
CA SER A 231 -14.35 -18.57 24.28
C SER A 231 -14.34 -18.37 25.81
N LYS A 232 -15.31 -17.65 26.38
CA LYS A 232 -15.42 -17.44 27.83
C LYS A 232 -16.74 -17.89 28.43
N MET A 233 -17.29 -19.01 27.98
CA MET A 233 -18.23 -19.81 28.84
C MET A 233 -17.46 -21.02 29.36
N SER A 234 -16.84 -20.82 30.50
CA SER A 234 -16.35 -21.94 31.33
C SER A 234 -17.52 -22.87 31.69
N PRO A 235 -17.35 -24.20 31.60
CA PRO A 235 -18.38 -25.16 31.98
C PRO A 235 -18.61 -25.31 33.49
N GLU A 236 -18.21 -24.34 34.31
CA GLU A 236 -18.20 -24.47 35.78
C GLU A 236 -19.50 -24.06 36.49
N TYR A 237 -20.60 -23.83 35.79
CA TYR A 237 -21.90 -23.58 36.41
C TYR A 237 -23.00 -24.53 35.93
N MET A 238 -22.73 -25.84 35.94
CA MET A 238 -23.76 -26.87 36.07
C MET A 238 -23.36 -27.80 37.21
N GLY A 239 -23.46 -27.27 38.40
CA GLY A 239 -23.50 -28.04 39.62
C GLY A 239 -24.91 -27.96 40.23
N LEU A 240 -25.55 -29.10 40.36
CA LEU A 240 -26.82 -29.42 41.02
C LEU A 240 -28.06 -29.33 40.16
#